data_66d9f4881ec2057e17ceb8acb344082a
#
_entry.id   66d9f4881ec2057e17ceb8acb344082a
#
_cell.length_a   1.000
_cell.length_b   1.000
_cell.length_c   1.000
_cell.angle_alpha   90.00
_cell.angle_beta   90.00
_cell.angle_gamma   90.00
#
_symmetry.space_group_name_H-M   'P 1'
#
loop_
_entity.id
_entity.type
_entity.pdbx_description
1 polymer ?
#
loop_
_entity_poly.entity_id
_entity_poly.type
_entity_poly.pdbx_seq_one_letter_code
_entity_poly.pdbx_strand_id
1 'polypeptide(L)' 'MAELVRTNDPGLVSVIEGLLTGTGIPYLVTDRNMSVLEGSNTAIQIRILVADDRAAEARELLADAGLGSWLRP' A
#
# COMPACT_ATOMS: atom_id res chain seq x y z
N MET A 1 -0.52 13.22 0.80
CA MET A 1 -0.07 11.97 0.16
C MET A 1 -1.24 11.28 -0.49
N ALA A 2 -0.97 10.56 -1.55
CA ALA A 2 -2.02 9.86 -2.28
C ALA A 2 -2.10 8.40 -1.81
N GLU A 3 -3.31 7.91 -1.64
CA GLU A 3 -3.51 6.51 -1.26
C GLU A 3 -3.31 5.64 -2.49
N LEU A 4 -2.36 4.74 -2.41
CA LEU A 4 -2.02 3.86 -3.54
C LEU A 4 -2.80 2.55 -3.47
N VAL A 5 -2.81 1.91 -2.30
CA VAL A 5 -3.44 0.60 -2.11
C VAL A 5 -4.05 0.55 -0.73
N ARG A 6 -5.14 -0.19 -0.62
CA ARG A 6 -5.77 -0.50 0.66
C ARG A 6 -6.02 -2.00 0.71
N THR A 7 -5.50 -2.67 1.72
CA THR A 7 -5.61 -4.12 1.81
C THR A 7 -5.51 -4.57 3.25
N ASN A 8 -6.03 -5.76 3.54
CA ASN A 8 -5.84 -6.37 4.85
C ASN A 8 -4.85 -7.54 4.77
N ASP A 9 -4.13 -7.66 3.68
CA ASP A 9 -3.17 -8.75 3.48
C ASP A 9 -1.75 -8.23 3.73
N PRO A 10 -1.13 -8.58 4.87
CA PRO A 10 0.22 -8.10 5.16
C PRO A 10 1.27 -8.63 4.18
N GLY A 11 1.02 -9.79 3.56
CA GLY A 11 1.94 -10.29 2.56
C GLY A 11 1.99 -9.40 1.34
N LEU A 12 0.83 -8.91 0.89
CA LEU A 12 0.77 -7.98 -0.23
C LEU A 12 1.48 -6.68 0.13
N VAL A 13 1.28 -6.20 1.36
CA VAL A 13 1.94 -4.98 1.81
C VAL A 13 3.45 -5.12 1.72
N SER A 14 3.99 -6.25 2.15
CA SER A 14 5.43 -6.49 2.10
C SER A 14 5.97 -6.46 0.68
N VAL A 15 5.24 -7.05 -0.25
CA VAL A 15 5.65 -7.04 -1.66
C VAL A 15 5.69 -5.61 -2.19
N ILE A 16 4.66 -4.85 -1.90
CA ILE A 16 4.57 -3.47 -2.40
C ILE A 16 5.67 -2.61 -1.77
N GLU A 17 5.92 -2.80 -0.48
CA GLU A 17 7.01 -2.06 0.17
C GLU A 17 8.34 -2.34 -0.50
N GLY A 18 8.59 -3.60 -0.84
CA GLY A 18 9.82 -3.96 -1.54
C GLY A 18 9.95 -3.27 -2.88
N LEU A 19 8.85 -3.22 -3.65
CA LEU A 19 8.85 -2.56 -4.95
C LEU A 19 9.11 -1.07 -4.83
N LEU A 20 8.45 -0.41 -3.88
CA LEU A 20 8.61 1.03 -3.70
C LEU A 20 10.01 1.37 -3.21
N THR A 21 10.53 0.57 -2.27
CA THR A 21 11.88 0.78 -1.76
C THR A 21 12.91 0.59 -2.87
N GLY A 22 12.73 -0.45 -3.67
CA GLY A 22 13.68 -0.73 -4.74
C GLY A 22 13.70 0.35 -5.81
N THR A 23 12.61 1.09 -5.96
CA THR A 23 12.50 2.15 -6.95
C THR A 23 12.80 3.52 -6.35
N GLY A 24 12.92 3.60 -5.03
CA GLY A 24 13.22 4.87 -4.38
C GLY A 24 12.03 5.78 -4.22
N ILE A 25 10.82 5.24 -4.21
CA ILE A 25 9.61 6.05 -4.03
C ILE A 25 9.27 6.13 -2.54
N PRO A 26 9.19 7.33 -1.96
CA PRO A 26 8.81 7.45 -0.55
C PRO A 26 7.37 7.00 -0.33
N TYR A 27 7.14 6.28 0.75
CA TYR A 27 5.80 5.78 1.06
C TYR A 27 5.58 5.75 2.57
N LEU A 28 4.30 5.61 2.94
CA LEU A 28 3.90 5.49 4.33
C LEU A 28 2.87 4.37 4.41
N VAL A 29 3.02 3.49 5.38
CA VAL A 29 2.05 2.42 5.64
C VAL A 29 1.32 2.76 6.92
N THR A 30 -0.01 2.83 6.86
CA THR A 30 -0.83 3.23 7.99
C THR A 30 -1.78 2.12 8.40
N ASP A 31 -2.26 2.20 9.62
CA ASP A 31 -3.27 1.29 10.18
C ASP A 31 -2.77 -0.12 10.39
N ARG A 32 -1.46 -0.31 10.35
CA ARG A 32 -0.87 -1.64 10.43
C ARG A 32 -1.13 -2.33 11.76
N ASN A 33 -1.20 -1.57 12.85
CA ASN A 33 -1.33 -2.14 14.18
C ASN A 33 -2.70 -1.99 14.80
N MET A 34 -3.67 -1.52 14.06
CA MET A 34 -4.95 -1.19 14.65
C MET A 34 -5.77 -2.41 15.03
N SER A 35 -5.60 -3.49 14.32
CA SER A 35 -6.42 -4.68 14.54
C SER A 35 -6.21 -5.30 15.91
N VAL A 36 -5.07 -5.04 16.53
CA VAL A 36 -4.74 -5.68 17.79
C VAL A 36 -5.67 -5.24 18.90
N LEU A 37 -6.09 -4.00 18.88
CA LEU A 37 -6.85 -3.45 19.97
C LEU A 37 -8.29 -3.91 20.00
N GLU A 38 -8.83 -4.22 18.86
CA GLU A 38 -10.26 -4.48 18.78
C GLU A 38 -10.62 -5.93 18.98
N GLY A 39 -9.71 -6.80 18.76
CA GLY A 39 -10.03 -8.21 18.78
C GLY A 39 -10.97 -8.59 17.66
N SER A 40 -11.41 -7.63 16.90
CA SER A 40 -12.27 -7.90 15.81
C SER A 40 -11.52 -7.61 14.56
N ASN A 41 -11.11 -8.32 13.89
CA ASN A 41 -10.11 -8.24 12.89
C ASN A 41 -10.59 -7.98 11.50
N THR A 42 -11.83 -7.72 11.29
CA THR A 42 -12.32 -7.73 9.94
C THR A 42 -12.36 -6.38 9.28
N ALA A 43 -12.39 -5.33 10.05
CA ALA A 43 -12.63 -4.02 9.48
C ALA A 43 -11.37 -3.21 9.24
N ILE A 44 -10.26 -3.65 9.78
CA ILE A 44 -9.04 -2.84 9.73
C ILE A 44 -8.32 -3.12 8.43
N GLN A 45 -8.04 -2.07 7.68
CA GLN A 45 -7.30 -2.19 6.44
C GLN A 45 -6.03 -1.36 6.50
N ILE A 46 -4.97 -1.93 6.00
CA ILE A 46 -3.68 -1.27 5.89
C ILE A 46 -3.72 -0.39 4.63
N ARG A 47 -3.27 0.84 4.76
CA ARG A 47 -3.22 1.75 3.63
C ARG A 47 -1.77 2.08 3.32
N ILE A 48 -1.45 2.09 2.04
CA ILE A 48 -0.13 2.48 1.57
C ILE A 48 -0.29 3.79 0.82
N LEU A 49 0.42 4.81 1.28
CA LEU A 49 0.34 6.16 0.73
C LEU A 49 1.69 6.52 0.14
N VAL A 50 1.68 7.27 -0.95
CA VAL A 50 2.91 7.75 -1.57
C VAL A 50 2.81 9.25 -1.78
N ALA A 51 3.96 9.89 -1.98
CA ALA A 51 3.99 11.32 -2.25
C ALA A 51 3.19 11.61 -3.52
N ASP A 52 2.45 12.71 -3.48
CA ASP A 52 1.54 13.04 -4.59
C ASP A 52 2.27 13.13 -5.93
N ASP A 53 3.46 13.69 -5.93
CA ASP A 53 4.23 13.88 -7.17
C ASP A 53 4.85 12.58 -7.67
N ARG A 54 4.77 11.51 -6.90
CA ARG A 54 5.29 10.21 -7.31
C ARG A 54 4.15 9.21 -7.50
N ALA A 55 2.91 9.63 -7.34
CA ALA A 55 1.78 8.71 -7.37
C ALA A 55 1.63 8.02 -8.72
N ALA A 56 1.77 8.76 -9.82
CA ALA A 56 1.63 8.16 -11.14
C ALA A 56 2.70 7.11 -11.39
N GLU A 57 3.93 7.40 -10.98
CA GLU A 57 5.03 6.47 -11.11
C GLU A 57 4.80 5.21 -10.29
N ALA A 58 4.31 5.37 -9.07
CA ALA A 58 4.02 4.23 -8.20
C ALA A 58 2.92 3.35 -8.77
N ARG A 59 1.87 3.95 -9.31
CA ARG A 59 0.79 3.20 -9.91
C ARG A 59 1.29 2.40 -11.11
N GLU A 60 2.13 3.00 -11.93
CA GLU A 60 2.69 2.31 -13.08
C GLU A 60 3.58 1.16 -12.64
N LEU A 61 4.37 1.36 -11.60
CA LEU A 61 5.23 0.31 -11.06
C LEU A 61 4.40 -0.90 -10.63
N LEU A 62 3.31 -0.68 -9.90
CA LEU A 62 2.48 -1.77 -9.44
C LEU A 62 1.74 -2.43 -10.59
N ALA A 63 1.25 -1.67 -11.54
CA ALA A 63 0.58 -2.25 -12.70
C ALA A 63 1.52 -3.16 -13.48
N ASP A 64 2.76 -2.73 -13.66
CA ASP A 64 3.76 -3.52 -14.36
C ASP A 64 4.11 -4.79 -13.61
N ALA A 65 3.97 -4.78 -12.30
CA ALA A 65 4.23 -5.96 -11.47
C ALA A 65 3.04 -6.90 -11.38
N GLY A 66 1.96 -6.60 -12.09
CA GLY A 66 0.77 -7.44 -12.07
C GLY A 66 -0.17 -7.15 -10.91
N LEU A 67 0.01 -6.02 -10.24
CA LEU A 67 -0.78 -5.67 -9.06
C LEU A 67 -1.78 -4.55 -9.34
N GLY A 68 -2.06 -4.28 -10.60
CA GLY A 68 -2.92 -3.17 -10.96
C GLY A 68 -4.32 -3.24 -10.36
N SER A 69 -4.84 -4.45 -10.15
CA SER A 69 -6.18 -4.62 -9.60
C SER A 69 -6.28 -4.16 -8.15
N TRP A 70 -5.16 -3.99 -7.47
CA TRP A 70 -5.16 -3.54 -6.08
C TRP A 70 -5.10 -2.03 -5.94
N LEU A 71 -4.85 -1.32 -7.03
CA LEU A 71 -4.71 0.13 -6.98
C LEU A 71 -6.03 0.80 -6.70
N ARG A 72 -5.98 1.83 -5.85
CA ARG A 72 -7.16 2.65 -5.56
C ARG A 72 -7.37 3.65 -6.69
N PRO A 73 -8.63 3.94 -7.01
CA PRO A 73 -8.93 4.91 -8.07
C PRO A 73 -8.48 6.32 -7.70
#